data_edd5ac49ce049be38a7422152320e0af
#
_entry.id   edd5ac49ce049be38a7422152320e0af
#
_cell.length_a   1.000
_cell.length_b   1.000
_cell.length_c   1.000
_cell.angle_alpha   90.00
_cell.angle_beta   90.00
_cell.angle_gamma   90.00
#
_symmetry.space_group_name_H-M   'P 1'
#
loop_
_entity.id
_entity.type
_entity.pdbx_description
1 polymer ?
#
loop_
_entity_poly.entity_id
_entity_poly.type
_entity_poly.pdbx_seq_one_letter_code
_entity_poly.pdbx_strand_id
1 'polypeptide(L)'
;MVAIHQKSDYRTEKDSIGIKDVPGDVYYGVQSLRASENFHITGLNMHPEIINSMAHIKKAAAITNCEIGLLDKRIAGAIVKACDEIAAGR
;
A
#
# COMPACT_ATOMS: atom_id res chain seq x y z
N MET A 1 1.19 -13.39 17.15
CA MET A 1 2.07 -12.54 18.00
C MET A 1 2.50 -11.32 17.22
N VAL A 2 2.36 -10.17 17.79
CA VAL A 2 2.77 -8.93 17.14
C VAL A 2 4.26 -8.75 17.32
N ALA A 3 4.99 -8.60 16.22
CA ALA A 3 6.42 -8.31 16.29
C ALA A 3 6.64 -6.91 16.86
N ILE A 4 7.60 -6.79 17.78
CA ILE A 4 7.99 -5.49 18.31
C ILE A 4 9.06 -4.93 17.38
N HIS A 5 8.72 -3.84 16.68
CA HIS A 5 9.67 -3.15 15.82
C HIS A 5 10.53 -2.19 16.64
N GLN A 6 11.84 -2.27 16.46
CA GLN A 6 12.74 -1.27 17.01
C GLN A 6 12.74 -0.04 16.13
N LYS A 7 13.13 1.11 16.70
CA LYS A 7 13.12 2.38 15.97
C LYS A 7 13.97 2.33 14.70
N SER A 8 15.09 1.57 14.70
CA SER A 8 15.94 1.38 13.53
C SER A 8 15.26 0.58 12.42
N ASP A 9 14.18 -0.15 12.73
CA ASP A 9 13.44 -0.96 11.77
C ASP A 9 12.29 -0.20 11.11
N TYR A 10 12.19 1.09 11.38
CA TYR A 10 11.14 1.95 10.83
C TYR A 10 11.68 2.79 9.69
N ARG A 11 10.80 3.11 8.76
CA ARG A 11 11.07 4.14 7.76
C ARG A 11 10.21 5.37 8.07
N THR A 12 10.74 6.54 7.78
CA THR A 12 10.02 7.81 7.98
C THR A 12 9.23 8.14 6.73
N GLU A 13 7.93 8.37 6.87
CA GLU A 13 7.06 8.80 5.78
C GLU A 13 6.33 10.09 6.17
N LYS A 14 5.95 10.84 5.16
CA LYS A 14 5.30 12.15 5.32
C LYS A 14 4.01 12.20 4.54
N ASP A 15 2.98 12.76 5.15
CA ASP A 15 1.73 13.13 4.48
C ASP A 15 1.34 14.57 4.86
N SER A 16 0.12 15.00 4.51
CA SER A 16 -0.34 16.36 4.80
C SER A 16 -0.49 16.65 6.29
N ILE A 17 -0.56 15.62 7.14
CA ILE A 17 -0.70 15.77 8.60
C ILE A 17 0.67 15.89 9.27
N GLY A 18 1.70 15.31 8.70
CA GLY A 18 3.05 15.38 9.24
C GLY A 18 3.88 14.15 8.96
N ILE A 19 4.95 14.00 9.73
CA ILE A 19 5.90 12.91 9.62
C ILE A 19 5.51 11.79 10.57
N LYS A 20 5.65 10.54 10.14
CA LYS A 20 5.38 9.38 10.97
C LYS A 20 6.31 8.23 10.62
N ASP A 21 6.73 7.49 11.64
CA ASP A 21 7.53 6.29 11.44
C ASP A 21 6.62 5.11 11.11
N VAL A 22 6.92 4.44 10.00
CA VAL A 22 6.20 3.26 9.51
C VAL A 22 7.16 2.07 9.60
N PRO A 23 6.71 0.88 10.05
CA PRO A 23 7.59 -0.29 10.04
C PRO A 23 8.23 -0.49 8.66
N GLY A 24 9.54 -0.72 8.63
CA GLY A 24 10.30 -0.75 7.38
C GLY A 24 10.01 -1.97 6.50
N ASP A 25 9.47 -3.02 7.08
CA ASP A 25 9.24 -4.31 6.42
C ASP A 25 7.81 -4.48 5.89
N VAL A 26 6.97 -3.46 5.99
CA VAL A 26 5.56 -3.54 5.54
C VAL A 26 5.36 -2.78 4.25
N TYR A 27 4.34 -3.20 3.50
CA TYR A 27 3.98 -2.57 2.23
C TYR A 27 3.03 -1.38 2.38
N TYR A 28 2.25 -1.33 3.47
CA TYR A 28 1.37 -0.19 3.68
C TYR A 28 2.16 1.07 4.03
N GLY A 29 1.58 2.21 3.71
CA GLY A 29 2.20 3.50 3.97
C GLY A 29 1.61 4.21 5.18
N VAL A 30 2.00 5.46 5.33
CA VAL A 30 1.63 6.30 6.49
C VAL A 30 0.12 6.50 6.62
N GLN A 31 -0.60 6.63 5.52
CA GLN A 31 -2.05 6.86 5.57
C GLN A 31 -2.80 5.63 6.09
N SER A 32 -2.44 4.46 5.63
CA SER A 32 -3.01 3.21 6.14
C SER A 32 -2.66 2.98 7.60
N LEU A 33 -1.43 3.31 8.01
CA LEU A 33 -1.03 3.21 9.41
C LEU A 33 -1.87 4.13 10.28
N ARG A 34 -2.06 5.40 9.89
CA ARG A 34 -2.89 6.35 10.65
C ARG A 34 -4.34 5.87 10.74
N ALA A 35 -4.89 5.36 9.65
CA ALA A 35 -6.25 4.81 9.64
C ALA A 35 -6.38 3.62 10.58
N SER A 36 -5.41 2.72 10.58
CA SER A 36 -5.38 1.57 11.48
C SER A 36 -5.33 2.00 12.94
N GLU A 37 -4.56 3.01 13.27
CA GLU A 37 -4.48 3.54 14.64
C GLU A 37 -5.76 4.23 15.09
N ASN A 38 -6.49 4.88 14.16
CA ASN A 38 -7.74 5.57 14.47
C ASN A 38 -8.96 4.66 14.58
N PHE A 39 -8.92 3.52 13.90
CA PHE A 39 -10.07 2.63 13.78
C PHE A 39 -9.76 1.23 14.30
N HIS A 40 -9.55 1.10 15.59
CA HIS A 40 -9.27 -0.17 16.26
C HIS A 40 -10.53 -1.00 16.56
N ILE A 41 -11.57 -0.89 15.78
CA ILE A 41 -12.87 -1.31 16.25
C ILE A 41 -13.06 -2.83 16.27
N THR A 42 -12.54 -3.57 15.27
CA THR A 42 -12.88 -4.97 15.13
C THR A 42 -11.72 -5.93 14.91
N GLY A 43 -10.57 -5.46 14.52
CA GLY A 43 -9.46 -6.33 14.12
C GLY A 43 -9.75 -7.14 12.85
N LEU A 44 -10.83 -6.83 12.13
CA LEU A 44 -11.17 -7.51 10.89
C LEU A 44 -10.33 -6.99 9.74
N ASN A 45 -9.85 -7.93 8.94
CA ASN A 45 -9.15 -7.60 7.70
C ASN A 45 -10.14 -7.37 6.56
N MET A 46 -9.69 -6.65 5.55
CA MET A 46 -10.47 -6.44 4.34
C MET A 46 -10.72 -7.76 3.62
N HIS A 47 -11.95 -7.95 3.11
CA HIS A 47 -12.30 -9.16 2.37
C HIS A 47 -11.39 -9.35 1.15
N PRO A 48 -10.89 -10.57 0.88
CA PRO A 48 -9.99 -10.80 -0.25
C PRO A 48 -10.52 -10.35 -1.61
N GLU A 49 -11.81 -10.45 -1.86
CA GLU A 49 -12.41 -9.99 -3.11
C GLU A 49 -12.30 -8.48 -3.30
N ILE A 50 -12.41 -7.71 -2.20
CA ILE A 50 -12.23 -6.26 -2.23
C ILE A 50 -10.78 -5.93 -2.57
N ILE A 51 -9.84 -6.63 -1.94
CA ILE A 51 -8.41 -6.44 -2.20
C ILE A 51 -8.09 -6.72 -3.66
N ASN A 52 -8.59 -7.83 -4.20
CA ASN A 52 -8.36 -8.19 -5.60
C ASN A 52 -8.99 -7.17 -6.55
N SER A 53 -10.20 -6.71 -6.25
CA SER A 53 -10.87 -5.69 -7.07
C SER A 53 -10.09 -4.38 -7.08
N MET A 54 -9.58 -3.95 -5.93
CA MET A 54 -8.74 -2.75 -5.84
C MET A 54 -7.45 -2.92 -6.63
N ALA A 55 -6.83 -4.11 -6.59
CA ALA A 55 -5.63 -4.39 -7.36
C ALA A 55 -5.90 -4.28 -8.86
N HIS A 56 -7.02 -4.80 -9.35
CA HIS A 56 -7.41 -4.67 -10.76
C HIS A 56 -7.64 -3.22 -11.16
N ILE A 57 -8.31 -2.43 -10.33
CA ILE A 57 -8.56 -1.01 -10.59
C ILE A 57 -7.24 -0.24 -10.66
N LYS A 58 -6.36 -0.47 -9.72
CA LYS A 58 -5.05 0.20 -9.68
C LYS A 58 -4.18 -0.19 -10.87
N LYS A 59 -4.21 -1.45 -11.28
CA LYS A 59 -3.50 -1.92 -12.47
C LYS A 59 -4.00 -1.22 -13.72
N ALA A 60 -5.32 -1.16 -13.92
CA ALA A 60 -5.91 -0.48 -15.06
C ALA A 60 -5.57 1.00 -15.08
N ALA A 61 -5.61 1.66 -13.92
CA ALA A 61 -5.24 3.07 -13.80
C ALA A 61 -3.77 3.30 -14.14
N ALA A 62 -2.88 2.44 -13.66
CA ALA A 62 -1.44 2.55 -13.95
C ALA A 62 -1.15 2.41 -15.44
N ILE A 63 -1.77 1.44 -16.10
CA ILE A 63 -1.61 1.22 -17.55
C ILE A 63 -2.12 2.43 -18.33
N THR A 64 -3.32 2.91 -18.01
CA THR A 64 -3.94 4.05 -18.70
C THR A 64 -3.11 5.33 -18.49
N ASN A 65 -2.71 5.62 -17.26
CA ASN A 65 -1.92 6.82 -16.97
C ASN A 65 -0.55 6.77 -17.63
N CYS A 66 0.04 5.60 -17.77
CA CYS A 66 1.28 5.43 -18.52
C CYS A 66 1.07 5.73 -20.00
N GLU A 67 0.01 5.21 -20.61
CA GLU A 67 -0.29 5.41 -22.04
C GLU A 67 -0.51 6.87 -22.40
N ILE A 68 -1.14 7.64 -21.51
CA ILE A 68 -1.38 9.07 -21.75
C ILE A 68 -0.26 9.97 -21.27
N GLY A 69 0.84 9.39 -20.79
CA GLY A 69 2.04 10.15 -20.43
C GLY A 69 2.03 10.77 -19.04
N LEU A 70 1.06 10.45 -18.19
CA LEU A 70 0.96 10.99 -16.82
C LEU A 70 1.76 10.18 -15.79
N LEU A 71 2.19 8.98 -16.14
CA LEU A 71 2.92 8.10 -15.24
C LEU A 71 4.12 7.52 -15.96
N ASP A 72 5.29 7.59 -15.32
CA ASP A 72 6.53 7.02 -15.83
C ASP A 72 6.39 5.52 -16.06
N LYS A 73 6.90 5.04 -17.19
CA LYS A 73 6.82 3.64 -17.60
C LYS A 73 7.40 2.68 -16.57
N ARG A 74 8.51 3.06 -15.93
CA ARG A 74 9.15 2.22 -14.91
C ARG A 74 8.27 2.10 -13.67
N ILE A 75 7.67 3.20 -13.25
CA ILE A 75 6.78 3.24 -12.10
C ILE A 75 5.50 2.46 -12.41
N ALA A 76 4.93 2.67 -13.58
CA ALA A 76 3.75 1.93 -14.02
C ALA A 76 4.01 0.42 -14.03
N GLY A 77 5.16 -0.01 -14.54
CA GLY A 77 5.54 -1.42 -14.54
C GLY A 77 5.66 -2.00 -13.14
N ALA A 78 6.21 -1.25 -12.20
CA ALA A 78 6.30 -1.67 -10.80
C ALA A 78 4.92 -1.81 -10.15
N ILE A 79 4.02 -0.87 -10.43
CA ILE A 79 2.65 -0.92 -9.91
C ILE A 79 1.90 -2.13 -10.47
N VAL A 80 2.00 -2.37 -11.77
CA VAL A 80 1.36 -3.53 -12.42
C VAL A 80 1.86 -4.83 -11.82
N LYS A 81 3.17 -4.96 -11.63
CA LYS A 81 3.76 -6.15 -11.02
C LYS A 81 3.26 -6.36 -9.59
N ALA A 82 3.20 -5.31 -8.80
CA ALA A 82 2.68 -5.39 -7.44
C ALA A 82 1.20 -5.82 -7.42
N CYS A 83 0.39 -5.27 -8.32
CA CYS A 83 -1.02 -5.65 -8.44
C CYS A 83 -1.17 -7.13 -8.83
N ASP A 84 -0.34 -7.61 -9.75
CA ASP A 84 -0.36 -9.02 -10.15
C ASP A 84 0.04 -9.94 -8.99
N GLU A 85 0.99 -9.54 -8.17
CA GLU A 85 1.38 -10.30 -6.98
C GLU A 85 0.25 -10.36 -5.95
N ILE A 86 -0.45 -9.25 -5.74
CA ILE A 86 -1.60 -9.20 -4.84
C ILE A 86 -2.71 -10.13 -5.35
N ALA A 87 -3.01 -10.07 -6.63
CA ALA A 87 -4.04 -10.92 -7.24
C ALA A 87 -3.68 -12.41 -7.17
N ALA A 88 -2.39 -12.73 -7.16
CA ALA A 88 -1.90 -14.10 -6.99
C ALA A 88 -1.86 -14.57 -5.53
N GLY A 89 -2.26 -13.73 -4.58
CA GLY A 89 -2.29 -14.08 -3.17
C GLY A 89 -0.95 -13.96 -2.45
N ARG A 90 -0.07 -13.13 -2.94
CA ARG A 90 1.27 -12.95 -2.36
C ARG A 90 1.38 -11.68 -1.54
#